data_fcc47d74372f6e5b38b41e84e2cd0b90
#
_entry.id   fcc47d74372f6e5b38b41e84e2cd0b90
#
_cell.length_a   1.000
_cell.length_b   1.000
_cell.length_c   1.000
_cell.angle_alpha   90.00
_cell.angle_beta   90.00
_cell.angle_gamma   90.00
#
_symmetry.space_group_name_H-M   'P 1'
#
loop_
_entity.id
_entity.type
_entity.pdbx_description
1 polymer ?
#
loop_
_entity_poly.entity_id
_entity_poly.type
_entity_poly.pdbx_seq_one_letter_code
_entity_poly.pdbx_strand_id
1 'polypeptide(L)'
;KLIYSLFHHEPVDMDAQSWAFPPSGPLSGANTALPWIVFKRDLDVFRLDFPDLSLTGLAVERPLSYILSGGVSLRALAPGFLYPAVRLLERLLDPLAGSLGMFARISIEKTKGRGGAAAR
;
A
#
# COMPACT_ATOMS: atom_id res chain seq x y z
N LYS A 1 8.81 -9.11 -3.76
CA LYS A 1 9.12 -8.77 -5.18
C LYS A 1 8.71 -9.88 -6.15
N LEU A 2 9.05 -11.16 -5.90
CA LEU A 2 8.83 -12.26 -6.85
C LEU A 2 7.34 -12.54 -7.14
N ILE A 3 6.51 -12.55 -6.10
CA ILE A 3 5.07 -12.81 -6.23
C ILE A 3 4.38 -11.64 -6.94
N TYR A 4 4.82 -10.42 -6.66
CA TYR A 4 4.26 -9.22 -7.24
C TYR A 4 4.52 -9.13 -8.75
N SER A 5 5.73 -9.46 -9.21
CA SER A 5 6.09 -9.46 -10.63
C SER A 5 5.35 -10.50 -11.47
N LEU A 6 4.82 -11.55 -10.84
CA LEU A 6 4.04 -12.61 -11.51
C LEU A 6 2.57 -12.22 -11.73
N PHE A 7 2.00 -11.35 -10.89
CA PHE A 7 0.58 -11.03 -10.86
C PHE A 7 0.24 -9.59 -11.20
N HIS A 8 1.23 -8.68 -11.22
CA HIS A 8 1.02 -7.27 -11.52
C HIS A 8 1.93 -6.82 -12.66
N HIS A 9 1.34 -6.14 -13.64
CA HIS A 9 2.03 -5.57 -14.79
C HIS A 9 2.48 -4.11 -14.56
N GLU A 10 2.35 -3.60 -13.34
CA GLU A 10 2.77 -2.24 -13.02
C GLU A 10 4.22 -2.18 -12.55
N PRO A 11 4.95 -1.09 -12.85
CA PRO A 11 6.35 -0.95 -12.46
C PRO A 11 6.53 -0.87 -10.94
N VAL A 12 7.60 -1.46 -10.43
CA VAL A 12 8.03 -1.37 -9.03
C VAL A 12 9.42 -0.77 -9.00
N ASP A 13 9.50 0.53 -8.87
CA ASP A 13 10.76 1.26 -8.71
C ASP A 13 10.81 1.88 -7.30
N MET A 14 11.64 1.30 -6.44
CA MET A 14 11.82 1.77 -5.06
C MET A 14 12.79 2.95 -4.97
N ASP A 15 13.59 3.18 -6.03
CA ASP A 15 14.61 4.21 -6.10
C ASP A 15 14.10 5.47 -6.81
N ALA A 16 12.83 5.48 -7.25
CA ALA A 16 12.20 6.63 -7.88
C ALA A 16 12.38 7.90 -7.03
N GLN A 17 12.90 8.95 -7.66
CA GLN A 17 13.18 10.24 -7.01
C GLN A 17 11.96 11.16 -6.97
N SER A 18 10.93 10.87 -7.76
CA SER A 18 9.71 11.66 -7.84
C SER A 18 8.50 10.86 -7.39
N TRP A 19 7.60 11.52 -6.69
CA TRP A 19 6.27 10.95 -6.37
C TRP A 19 5.30 11.09 -7.54
N ALA A 20 5.61 11.97 -8.51
CA ALA A 20 4.83 12.15 -9.72
C ALA A 20 5.37 11.26 -10.84
N PHE A 21 4.48 10.68 -11.61
CA PHE A 21 4.77 9.88 -12.79
C PHE A 21 3.74 10.19 -13.88
N PRO A 22 4.15 10.18 -15.16
CA PRO A 22 3.19 10.37 -16.24
C PRO A 22 2.24 9.18 -16.30
N PRO A 23 0.93 9.41 -16.47
CA PRO A 23 -0.01 8.33 -16.66
C PRO A 23 0.32 7.57 -17.94
N SER A 24 0.50 6.26 -17.85
CA SER A 24 0.82 5.41 -18.98
C SER A 24 0.12 4.06 -18.87
N GLY A 25 -0.37 3.55 -20.00
CA GLY A 25 -1.01 2.24 -20.08
C GLY A 25 -2.43 2.19 -19.51
N PRO A 26 -3.05 0.99 -19.54
CA PRO A 26 -4.46 0.81 -19.17
C PRO A 26 -4.73 0.94 -17.66
N LEU A 27 -3.69 0.86 -16.82
CA LEU A 27 -3.77 0.87 -15.35
C LEU A 27 -3.03 2.05 -14.72
N SER A 28 -2.91 3.18 -15.39
CA SER A 28 -2.21 4.40 -14.94
C SER A 28 -0.68 4.37 -15.00
N GLY A 29 -0.02 3.21 -15.10
CA GLY A 29 1.46 3.10 -15.07
C GLY A 29 2.10 3.57 -13.75
N ALA A 30 1.30 3.61 -12.68
CA ALA A 30 1.75 4.08 -11.39
C ALA A 30 2.86 3.19 -10.82
N ASN A 31 3.85 3.81 -10.20
CA ASN A 31 4.84 3.07 -9.44
C ASN A 31 4.21 2.51 -8.17
N THR A 32 4.08 1.19 -8.11
CA THR A 32 3.45 0.50 -6.97
C THR A 32 4.27 0.57 -5.68
N ALA A 33 5.55 0.98 -5.75
CA ALA A 33 6.37 1.29 -4.59
C ALA A 33 6.01 2.64 -3.93
N LEU A 34 5.16 3.46 -4.56
CA LEU A 34 4.86 4.82 -4.10
C LEU A 34 4.37 4.90 -2.64
N PRO A 35 3.49 4.02 -2.15
CA PRO A 35 3.10 4.05 -0.74
C PRO A 35 4.27 3.86 0.22
N TRP A 36 5.22 3.00 -0.12
CA TRP A 36 6.43 2.81 0.67
C TRP A 36 7.37 4.04 0.56
N ILE A 37 7.52 4.57 -0.64
CA ILE A 37 8.34 5.76 -0.89
C ILE A 37 7.84 6.93 -0.04
N VAL A 38 6.58 7.30 -0.18
CA VAL A 38 5.98 8.48 0.46
C VAL A 38 5.89 8.33 1.98
N PHE A 39 5.37 7.16 2.46
CA PHE A 39 4.99 7.02 3.87
C PHE A 39 6.03 6.27 4.72
N LYS A 40 7.15 5.86 4.15
CA LYS A 40 8.23 5.23 4.89
C LYS A 40 9.60 5.82 4.55
N ARG A 41 9.99 5.86 3.28
CA ARG A 41 11.30 6.39 2.88
C ARG A 41 11.36 7.91 3.05
N ASP A 42 10.36 8.61 2.53
CA ASP A 42 10.31 10.07 2.42
C ASP A 42 9.31 10.69 3.40
N LEU A 43 9.06 10.04 4.54
CA LEU A 43 8.06 10.49 5.51
C LEU A 43 8.31 11.91 6.02
N ASP A 44 9.57 12.31 6.16
CA ASP A 44 9.91 13.66 6.62
C ASP A 44 9.60 14.70 5.55
N VAL A 45 9.81 14.38 4.26
CA VAL A 45 9.39 15.23 3.14
C VAL A 45 7.88 15.36 3.12
N PHE A 46 7.15 14.24 3.29
CA PHE A 46 5.69 14.26 3.38
C PHE A 46 5.19 15.20 4.51
N ARG A 47 5.81 15.16 5.68
CA ARG A 47 5.46 16.03 6.82
C ARG A 47 5.74 17.50 6.55
N LEU A 48 6.80 17.82 5.80
CA LEU A 48 7.14 19.19 5.43
C LEU A 48 6.16 19.73 4.37
N ASP A 49 5.83 18.93 3.37
CA ASP A 49 4.95 19.32 2.27
C ASP A 49 3.48 19.40 2.70
N PHE A 50 3.09 18.56 3.66
CA PHE A 50 1.72 18.45 4.15
C PHE A 50 1.63 18.60 5.68
N PRO A 51 1.95 19.78 6.23
CA PRO A 51 2.02 20.00 7.68
C PRO A 51 0.67 19.82 8.39
N ASP A 52 -0.44 19.94 7.66
CA ASP A 52 -1.80 19.72 8.17
C ASP A 52 -2.22 18.26 8.19
N LEU A 53 -1.38 17.34 7.68
CA LEU A 53 -1.67 15.93 7.64
C LEU A 53 -0.75 15.15 8.57
N SER A 54 -1.32 14.22 9.31
CA SER A 54 -0.59 13.33 10.22
C SER A 54 -0.82 11.88 9.82
N LEU A 55 0.26 11.15 9.58
CA LEU A 55 0.20 9.71 9.37
C LEU A 55 -0.07 9.02 10.72
N THR A 56 -1.26 8.45 10.88
CA THR A 56 -1.68 7.78 12.13
C THR A 56 -1.56 6.26 12.05
N GLY A 57 -1.42 5.71 10.87
CA GLY A 57 -1.23 4.27 10.70
C GLY A 57 -0.67 3.89 9.33
N LEU A 58 0.24 2.92 9.35
CA LEU A 58 0.75 2.24 8.17
C LEU A 58 0.78 0.75 8.46
N ALA A 59 -0.12 0.00 7.85
CA ALA A 59 -0.20 -1.45 8.00
C ALA A 59 -0.06 -2.13 6.65
N VAL A 60 0.79 -3.15 6.59
CA VAL A 60 0.95 -3.98 5.39
C VAL A 60 -0.06 -5.12 5.47
N GLU A 61 -0.93 -5.20 4.47
CA GLU A 61 -1.96 -6.23 4.39
C GLU A 61 -1.53 -7.41 3.54
N ARG A 62 -2.03 -8.57 3.89
CA ARG A 62 -1.64 -9.85 3.30
C ARG A 62 -2.47 -10.14 2.07
N PRO A 63 -1.83 -10.70 1.04
CA PRO A 63 -2.50 -10.92 -0.23
C PRO A 63 -3.15 -12.29 -0.40
N LEU A 64 -2.92 -13.28 0.48
CA LEU A 64 -3.28 -14.66 0.18
C LEU A 64 -4.78 -14.85 -0.03
N SER A 65 -5.61 -14.33 0.85
CA SER A 65 -7.06 -14.38 0.69
C SER A 65 -7.51 -13.66 -0.58
N TYR A 66 -6.88 -12.54 -0.91
CA TYR A 66 -7.16 -11.78 -2.14
C TYR A 66 -6.75 -12.55 -3.40
N ILE A 67 -5.55 -13.11 -3.42
CA ILE A 67 -5.06 -13.91 -4.57
C ILE A 67 -5.94 -15.14 -4.78
N LEU A 68 -6.29 -15.84 -3.71
CA LEU A 68 -7.12 -17.05 -3.78
C LEU A 68 -8.59 -16.76 -4.11
N SER A 69 -9.08 -15.57 -3.82
CA SER A 69 -10.41 -15.12 -4.28
C SER A 69 -10.45 -14.77 -5.76
N GLY A 70 -9.29 -14.75 -6.44
CA GLY A 70 -9.16 -14.44 -7.86
C GLY A 70 -8.80 -12.99 -8.16
N GLY A 71 -8.63 -12.16 -7.14
CA GLY A 71 -8.30 -10.74 -7.33
C GLY A 71 -9.30 -10.01 -8.25
N VAL A 72 -8.79 -9.05 -8.99
CA VAL A 72 -9.61 -8.26 -9.94
C VAL A 72 -9.82 -8.99 -11.29
N SER A 73 -8.93 -9.92 -11.65
CA SER A 73 -8.83 -10.40 -13.04
C SER A 73 -9.07 -11.89 -13.21
N LEU A 74 -9.11 -12.67 -12.15
CA LEU A 74 -9.20 -14.12 -12.22
C LEU A 74 -10.46 -14.64 -11.52
N ARG A 75 -10.94 -15.83 -11.94
CA ARG A 75 -11.97 -16.55 -11.18
C ARG A 75 -11.37 -17.01 -9.84
N ALA A 76 -12.23 -17.15 -8.83
CA ALA A 76 -11.81 -17.67 -7.53
C ALA A 76 -11.02 -18.99 -7.69
N LEU A 77 -9.78 -18.98 -7.22
CA LEU A 77 -8.87 -20.13 -7.32
C LEU A 77 -9.14 -21.15 -6.21
N ALA A 78 -9.80 -20.73 -5.13
CA ALA A 78 -10.11 -21.60 -4.01
C ALA A 78 -11.62 -21.62 -3.73
N PRO A 79 -12.22 -22.80 -3.48
CA PRO A 79 -13.58 -22.90 -2.99
C PRO A 79 -13.75 -22.21 -1.64
N GLY A 80 -14.93 -21.61 -1.39
CA GLY A 80 -15.20 -20.84 -0.17
C GLY A 80 -15.00 -21.59 1.15
N PHE A 81 -15.12 -22.91 1.16
CA PHE A 81 -14.90 -23.72 2.37
C PHE A 81 -13.43 -23.75 2.82
N LEU A 82 -12.48 -23.43 1.93
CA LEU A 82 -11.05 -23.32 2.27
C LEU A 82 -10.69 -21.99 2.94
N TYR A 83 -11.59 -21.03 2.95
CA TYR A 83 -11.33 -19.70 3.50
C TYR A 83 -10.80 -19.72 4.96
N PRO A 84 -11.35 -20.53 5.88
CA PRO A 84 -10.80 -20.60 7.24
C PRO A 84 -9.37 -21.09 7.30
N ALA A 85 -9.00 -22.07 6.46
CA ALA A 85 -7.64 -22.60 6.38
C ALA A 85 -6.67 -21.54 5.82
N VAL A 86 -7.10 -20.79 4.80
CA VAL A 86 -6.32 -19.68 4.24
C VAL A 86 -6.07 -18.62 5.29
N ARG A 87 -7.10 -18.25 6.07
CA ARG A 87 -6.97 -17.27 7.16
C ARG A 87 -6.01 -17.75 8.26
N LEU A 88 -6.02 -19.05 8.57
CA LEU A 88 -5.05 -19.60 9.51
C LEU A 88 -3.62 -19.52 8.95
N LEU A 89 -3.44 -19.88 7.69
CA LEU A 89 -2.15 -19.77 7.01
C LEU A 89 -1.63 -18.31 6.98
N GLU A 90 -2.50 -17.35 6.69
CA GLU A 90 -2.16 -15.93 6.75
C GLU A 90 -1.65 -15.52 8.13
N ARG A 91 -2.29 -15.99 9.21
CA ARG A 91 -1.83 -15.71 10.57
C ARG A 91 -0.47 -16.33 10.89
N LEU A 92 -0.20 -17.55 10.40
CA LEU A 92 1.10 -18.21 10.56
C LEU A 92 2.22 -17.48 9.80
N LEU A 93 1.88 -16.84 8.69
CA LEU A 93 2.81 -16.05 7.87
C LEU A 93 2.95 -14.59 8.31
N ASP A 94 2.30 -14.18 9.41
CA ASP A 94 2.37 -12.83 9.96
C ASP A 94 3.79 -12.29 10.14
N PRO A 95 4.75 -13.07 10.66
CA PRO A 95 6.12 -12.58 10.82
C PRO A 95 6.80 -12.22 9.49
N LEU A 96 6.31 -12.79 8.38
CA LEU A 96 6.83 -12.56 7.03
C LEU A 96 6.03 -11.49 6.25
N ALA A 97 5.02 -10.88 6.86
CA ALA A 97 4.14 -9.91 6.21
C ALA A 97 4.89 -8.71 5.61
N GLY A 98 5.97 -8.26 6.24
CA GLY A 98 6.82 -7.18 5.73
C GLY A 98 7.49 -7.48 4.39
N SER A 99 7.71 -8.77 4.07
CA SER A 99 8.34 -9.22 2.81
C SER A 99 7.32 -9.69 1.78
N LEU A 100 6.17 -10.15 2.22
CA LEU A 100 5.13 -10.76 1.38
C LEU A 100 3.91 -9.85 1.17
N GLY A 101 3.81 -8.73 1.88
CA GLY A 101 2.68 -7.81 1.79
C GLY A 101 2.58 -7.18 0.40
N MET A 102 1.36 -7.15 -0.15
CA MET A 102 1.05 -6.53 -1.45
C MET A 102 0.27 -5.23 -1.30
N PHE A 103 -0.44 -5.05 -0.21
CA PHE A 103 -1.25 -3.86 0.03
C PHE A 103 -0.77 -3.13 1.26
N ALA A 104 -0.82 -1.79 1.21
CA ALA A 104 -0.57 -0.94 2.36
C ALA A 104 -1.87 -0.22 2.72
N ARG A 105 -2.32 -0.39 3.97
CA ARG A 105 -3.37 0.45 4.54
C ARG A 105 -2.71 1.67 5.17
N ILE A 106 -3.05 2.85 4.67
CA ILE A 106 -2.50 4.11 5.10
C ILE A 106 -3.64 4.90 5.76
N SER A 107 -3.45 5.29 7.01
CA SER A 107 -4.37 6.13 7.76
C SER A 107 -3.76 7.51 7.94
N ILE A 108 -4.44 8.53 7.44
CA ILE A 108 -4.00 9.92 7.50
C ILE A 108 -5.13 10.71 8.17
N GLU A 109 -4.78 11.51 9.15
CA GLU A 109 -5.68 12.44 9.82
C GLU A 109 -5.28 13.89 9.52
N LYS A 110 -6.29 14.73 9.31
CA LYS A 110 -6.06 16.15 9.23
C LYS A 110 -5.91 16.68 10.65
N THR A 111 -4.72 17.17 10.98
CA THR A 111 -4.50 17.93 12.21
C THR A 111 -5.34 19.20 12.12
N LYS A 112 -6.26 19.40 13.07
CA LYS A 112 -6.95 20.69 13.21
C LYS A 112 -5.87 21.74 13.34
N GLY A 113 -5.68 22.54 12.30
CA GLY A 113 -4.71 23.61 12.28
C GLY A 113 -4.83 24.39 13.59
N ARG A 114 -3.72 24.72 14.21
CA ARG A 114 -3.62 25.84 15.15
C ARG A 114 -3.98 27.11 14.35
N GLY A 115 -5.26 27.21 14.00
CA GLY A 115 -5.81 28.29 13.25
C GLY A 115 -5.79 29.56 14.07
N GLY A 116 -5.05 30.54 13.59
CA GLY A 116 -5.45 31.93 13.72
C GLY A 116 -5.40 32.54 15.11
N ALA A 117 -4.19 32.75 15.61
CA ALA A 117 -3.98 33.80 16.59
C ALA A 117 -2.77 34.63 16.16
N ALA A 118 -2.93 35.40 15.09
CA ALA A 118 -2.08 36.59 14.83
C ALA A 118 -2.64 37.36 13.63
N ALA A 119 -3.72 38.07 13.82
CA ALA A 119 -4.05 39.24 13.03
C ALA A 119 -4.93 40.18 13.90
N ARG A 120 -4.29 40.97 14.71
CA ARG A 120 -4.74 42.30 15.15
C ARG A 120 -3.53 43.21 15.24
#